data_c50654a9ed286d0ff69a83cff26e5f3e
#
_entry.id   c50654a9ed286d0ff69a83cff26e5f3e
#
_cell.length_a   1.000
_cell.length_b   1.000
_cell.length_c   1.000
_cell.angle_alpha   90.00
_cell.angle_beta   90.00
_cell.angle_gamma   90.00
#
_symmetry.space_group_name_H-M   'P 1'
#
loop_
_entity.id
_entity.type
_entity.pdbx_description
1 polymer ?
#
loop_
_entity_poly.entity_id
_entity_poly.type
_entity_poly.pdbx_seq_one_letter_code
_entity_poly.pdbx_strand_id
1 'polypeptide(L)'
;AFVARQLVITAPLPQALNLLDMTGLRYANGHTDALREVRYERGLATLAILDASSGLPAPGGIKIHQAPLTWIGDNQQKGISPDVSAITIHADAAFADTHWDSPDELRGGLMLEAAAPYLKAEVKEFKCHRWGFTTPINPWPDPYFHNPGLKLTLAGDSFGGARVEGAALSGIEAEGRILEGA
;
A
#
# COMPACT_ATOMS: atom_id res chain seq x y z
N ALA A 1 3.27 27.98 7.83
CA ALA A 1 4.57 27.32 7.68
C ALA A 1 4.89 26.59 8.98
N PHE A 2 5.44 25.39 8.89
CA PHE A 2 5.95 24.63 10.04
C PHE A 2 7.48 24.71 10.03
N VAL A 3 8.08 24.76 11.23
CA VAL A 3 9.53 24.68 11.42
C VAL A 3 9.81 23.43 12.26
N ALA A 4 10.70 22.57 11.78
CA ALA A 4 11.09 21.35 12.47
C ALA A 4 12.61 21.21 12.51
N ARG A 5 13.14 20.48 13.50
CA ARG A 5 14.57 20.17 13.62
C ARG A 5 14.98 19.02 12.70
N GLN A 6 14.06 18.10 12.45
CA GLN A 6 14.23 16.90 11.64
C GLN A 6 13.00 16.71 10.76
N LEU A 7 13.18 16.13 9.59
CA LEU A 7 12.09 15.74 8.70
C LEU A 7 12.20 14.24 8.42
N VAL A 8 11.14 13.51 8.71
CA VAL A 8 11.00 12.09 8.33
C VAL A 8 9.86 11.98 7.33
N ILE A 9 10.11 11.34 6.18
CA ILE A 9 9.09 11.09 5.16
C ILE A 9 8.94 9.57 5.02
N THR A 10 7.72 9.09 5.21
CA THR A 10 7.36 7.66 5.15
C THR A 10 6.38 7.33 4.02
N ALA A 11 6.13 8.28 3.13
CA ALA A 11 5.36 8.02 1.92
C ALA A 11 6.10 7.03 1.01
N PRO A 12 5.40 6.29 0.12
CA PRO A 12 6.06 5.50 -0.91
C PRO A 12 7.17 6.29 -1.60
N LEU A 13 8.33 5.67 -1.77
CA LEU A 13 9.55 6.39 -2.15
C LEU A 13 9.39 7.27 -3.41
N PRO A 14 8.71 6.84 -4.50
CA PRO A 14 8.49 7.71 -5.65
C PRO A 14 7.69 8.99 -5.31
N GLN A 15 6.72 8.89 -4.38
CA GLN A 15 5.97 10.07 -3.92
C GLN A 15 6.83 10.99 -3.05
N ALA A 16 7.63 10.41 -2.15
CA ALA A 16 8.58 11.17 -1.32
C ALA A 16 9.58 11.95 -2.19
N LEU A 17 10.15 11.29 -3.21
CA LEU A 17 11.09 11.93 -4.13
C LEU A 17 10.43 13.04 -4.94
N ASN A 18 9.21 12.84 -5.43
CA ASN A 18 8.47 13.89 -6.13
C ASN A 18 8.23 15.13 -5.27
N LEU A 19 7.90 14.94 -3.98
CA LEU A 19 7.77 16.06 -3.03
C LEU A 19 9.10 16.78 -2.84
N LEU A 20 10.20 16.06 -2.71
CA LEU A 20 11.54 16.63 -2.52
C LEU A 20 12.04 17.36 -3.77
N ASP A 21 11.77 16.84 -4.96
CA ASP A 21 12.13 17.47 -6.23
C ASP A 21 11.49 18.85 -6.38
N MET A 22 10.26 19.04 -5.88
CA MET A 22 9.57 20.34 -5.90
C MET A 22 10.29 21.39 -5.04
N THR A 23 11.17 20.99 -4.13
CA THR A 23 11.92 21.93 -3.28
C THR A 23 13.16 22.52 -3.96
N GLY A 24 13.65 21.90 -5.02
CA GLY A 24 14.93 22.24 -5.67
C GLY A 24 16.17 21.87 -4.84
N LEU A 25 16.02 21.20 -3.71
CA LEU A 25 17.14 20.80 -2.83
C LEU A 25 17.87 19.58 -3.39
N ARG A 26 19.17 19.53 -3.18
CA ARG A 26 19.99 18.32 -3.41
C ARG A 26 19.92 17.41 -2.18
N TYR A 27 18.88 16.59 -2.09
CA TYR A 27 18.55 15.82 -0.89
C TYR A 27 19.26 14.46 -0.80
N ALA A 28 19.71 13.90 -1.89
CA ALA A 28 20.12 12.48 -1.94
C ALA A 28 21.62 12.22 -1.95
N ASN A 29 22.47 13.24 -1.78
CA ASN A 29 23.93 13.11 -1.66
C ASN A 29 24.58 12.22 -2.76
N GLY A 30 24.12 12.32 -4.01
CA GLY A 30 24.58 11.48 -5.12
C GLY A 30 23.81 10.17 -5.31
N HIS A 31 22.86 9.83 -4.43
CA HIS A 31 22.07 8.59 -4.53
C HIS A 31 20.71 8.79 -5.24
N THR A 32 20.48 9.93 -5.85
CA THR A 32 19.17 10.26 -6.49
C THR A 32 18.74 9.20 -7.50
N ASP A 33 19.62 8.79 -8.38
CA ASP A 33 19.29 7.81 -9.42
C ASP A 33 18.98 6.44 -8.81
N ALA A 34 19.78 5.99 -7.84
CA ALA A 34 19.55 4.73 -7.15
C ALA A 34 18.25 4.70 -6.34
N LEU A 35 17.89 5.81 -5.67
CA LEU A 35 16.59 5.92 -5.00
C LEU A 35 15.42 5.88 -6.00
N ARG A 36 15.58 6.45 -7.19
CA ARG A 36 14.58 6.43 -8.26
C ARG A 36 14.43 5.07 -8.95
N GLU A 37 15.40 4.18 -8.80
CA GLU A 37 15.30 2.79 -9.30
C GLU A 37 14.28 1.96 -8.49
N VAL A 38 13.93 2.36 -7.27
CA VAL A 38 12.93 1.67 -6.46
C VAL A 38 11.55 1.80 -7.11
N ARG A 39 10.99 0.65 -7.49
CA ARG A 39 9.71 0.51 -8.17
C ARG A 39 8.71 -0.22 -7.31
N TYR A 40 7.45 -0.02 -7.63
CA TYR A 40 6.32 -0.62 -6.94
C TYR A 40 5.40 -1.34 -7.92
N GLU A 41 4.77 -2.39 -7.45
CA GLU A 41 3.58 -2.94 -8.08
C GLU A 41 2.42 -1.98 -7.95
N ARG A 42 1.53 -2.02 -8.93
CA ARG A 42 0.21 -1.41 -8.86
C ARG A 42 -0.77 -2.40 -8.25
N GLY A 43 -1.83 -1.88 -7.63
CA GLY A 43 -2.88 -2.72 -7.04
C GLY A 43 -4.26 -2.18 -7.32
N LEU A 44 -5.22 -3.10 -7.50
CA LEU A 44 -6.64 -2.81 -7.52
C LEU A 44 -7.30 -3.41 -6.28
N ALA A 45 -8.15 -2.61 -5.63
CA ALA A 45 -8.95 -3.04 -4.51
C ALA A 45 -10.43 -2.72 -4.79
N THR A 46 -11.29 -3.72 -4.75
CA THR A 46 -12.74 -3.53 -4.81
C THR A 46 -13.31 -3.59 -3.40
N LEU A 47 -14.01 -2.53 -3.01
CA LEU A 47 -14.75 -2.44 -1.77
C LEU A 47 -16.24 -2.61 -2.11
N ALA A 48 -16.92 -3.53 -1.43
CA ALA A 48 -18.32 -3.82 -1.73
C ALA A 48 -19.15 -3.92 -0.45
N ILE A 49 -20.38 -3.44 -0.53
CA ILE A 49 -21.44 -3.63 0.47
C ILE A 49 -22.26 -4.82 0.06
N LEU A 50 -22.55 -5.70 1.00
CA LEU A 50 -23.34 -6.90 0.80
C LEU A 50 -24.74 -6.74 1.42
N ASP A 51 -25.69 -7.53 0.94
CA ASP A 51 -27.06 -7.58 1.47
C ASP A 51 -27.20 -8.41 2.74
N ALA A 52 -26.24 -9.31 2.99
CA ALA A 52 -26.17 -10.19 4.15
C ALA A 52 -24.69 -10.46 4.54
N SER A 53 -24.46 -11.33 5.52
CA SER A 53 -23.11 -11.74 5.90
C SER A 53 -22.36 -12.38 4.73
N SER A 54 -21.09 -12.03 4.56
CA SER A 54 -20.23 -12.52 3.48
C SER A 54 -20.12 -14.05 3.41
N GLY A 55 -20.26 -14.72 4.57
CA GLY A 55 -20.04 -16.16 4.71
C GLY A 55 -18.58 -16.56 4.70
N LEU A 56 -17.63 -15.63 4.76
CA LEU A 56 -16.22 -15.93 4.92
C LEU A 56 -15.95 -16.56 6.30
N PRO A 57 -14.99 -17.50 6.42
CA PRO A 57 -14.62 -18.09 7.70
C PRO A 57 -13.97 -17.06 8.62
N ALA A 58 -14.12 -17.26 9.94
CA ALA A 58 -13.38 -16.47 10.92
C ALA A 58 -11.87 -16.65 10.72
N PRO A 59 -11.07 -15.61 10.92
CA PRO A 59 -11.35 -14.29 11.46
C PRO A 59 -11.78 -13.22 10.40
N GLY A 60 -12.39 -13.62 9.29
CA GLY A 60 -12.89 -12.67 8.29
C GLY A 60 -11.88 -12.30 7.21
N GLY A 61 -11.01 -13.23 6.83
CA GLY A 61 -10.08 -13.02 5.72
C GLY A 61 -9.57 -14.31 5.13
N ILE A 62 -9.51 -14.37 3.80
CA ILE A 62 -8.97 -15.52 3.08
C ILE A 62 -7.93 -15.08 2.04
N LYS A 63 -6.84 -15.83 1.97
CA LYS A 63 -5.91 -15.76 0.84
C LYS A 63 -6.48 -16.53 -0.35
N ILE A 64 -6.41 -15.92 -1.52
CA ILE A 64 -6.78 -16.55 -2.78
C ILE A 64 -5.48 -16.87 -3.54
N HIS A 65 -5.35 -18.11 -4.00
CA HIS A 65 -4.18 -18.56 -4.74
C HIS A 65 -4.48 -18.72 -6.24
N GLN A 66 -5.65 -18.27 -6.67
CA GLN A 66 -6.11 -18.34 -8.05
C GLN A 66 -6.34 -16.93 -8.59
N ALA A 67 -5.64 -16.61 -9.68
CA ALA A 67 -5.83 -15.35 -10.38
C ALA A 67 -7.33 -15.14 -10.74
N PRO A 68 -7.82 -13.92 -10.78
CA PRO A 68 -7.06 -12.67 -10.64
C PRO A 68 -7.00 -12.10 -9.21
N LEU A 69 -7.43 -12.86 -8.20
CA LEU A 69 -7.52 -12.38 -6.83
C LEU A 69 -6.36 -12.89 -5.96
N THR A 70 -6.01 -12.09 -4.94
CA THR A 70 -5.02 -12.47 -3.92
C THR A 70 -5.61 -12.55 -2.52
N TRP A 71 -6.68 -11.78 -2.25
CA TRP A 71 -7.24 -11.65 -0.92
C TRP A 71 -8.70 -11.20 -0.95
N ILE A 72 -9.49 -11.73 0.00
CA ILE A 72 -10.82 -11.20 0.33
C ILE A 72 -10.88 -11.05 1.85
N GLY A 73 -11.27 -9.85 2.32
CA GLY A 73 -11.42 -9.53 3.74
C GLY A 73 -12.84 -9.05 4.05
N ASP A 74 -13.42 -9.60 5.12
CA ASP A 74 -14.72 -9.19 5.67
C ASP A 74 -14.49 -8.10 6.72
N ASN A 75 -14.87 -6.89 6.42
CA ASN A 75 -14.67 -5.74 7.28
C ASN A 75 -15.62 -5.73 8.49
N GLN A 76 -16.77 -6.42 8.40
CA GLN A 76 -17.67 -6.58 9.52
C GLN A 76 -17.07 -7.52 10.58
N GLN A 77 -16.59 -8.69 10.19
CA GLN A 77 -15.93 -9.62 11.10
C GLN A 77 -14.64 -9.04 11.72
N LYS A 78 -13.93 -8.20 10.97
CA LYS A 78 -12.74 -7.48 11.45
C LYS A 78 -13.06 -6.31 12.38
N GLY A 79 -14.34 -5.99 12.60
CA GLY A 79 -14.78 -4.88 13.43
C GLY A 79 -14.57 -3.48 12.82
N ILE A 80 -14.23 -3.40 11.54
CA ILE A 80 -14.03 -2.12 10.82
C ILE A 80 -15.38 -1.49 10.47
N SER A 81 -16.36 -2.30 10.07
CA SER A 81 -17.74 -1.87 9.76
C SER A 81 -18.75 -2.77 10.48
N PRO A 82 -18.89 -2.68 11.82
CA PRO A 82 -19.67 -3.63 12.60
C PRO A 82 -21.15 -3.67 12.22
N ASP A 83 -21.70 -2.55 11.79
CA ASP A 83 -23.13 -2.40 11.48
C ASP A 83 -23.46 -2.67 10.00
N VAL A 84 -22.45 -2.86 9.14
CA VAL A 84 -22.61 -3.04 7.71
C VAL A 84 -21.75 -4.19 7.21
N SER A 85 -22.39 -5.14 6.51
CA SER A 85 -21.63 -6.21 5.84
C SER A 85 -20.88 -5.63 4.64
N ALA A 86 -19.57 -5.49 4.78
CA ALA A 86 -18.68 -4.92 3.78
C ALA A 86 -17.44 -5.79 3.60
N ILE A 87 -16.98 -5.92 2.35
CA ILE A 87 -15.78 -6.67 2.00
C ILE A 87 -14.78 -5.81 1.25
N THR A 88 -13.52 -6.21 1.34
CA THR A 88 -12.44 -5.69 0.50
C THR A 88 -11.81 -6.84 -0.25
N ILE A 89 -11.67 -6.70 -1.56
CA ILE A 89 -11.10 -7.69 -2.48
C ILE A 89 -9.83 -7.08 -3.07
N HIS A 90 -8.73 -7.83 -3.08
CA HIS A 90 -7.49 -7.41 -3.76
C HIS A 90 -7.23 -8.28 -4.98
N ALA A 91 -6.90 -7.62 -6.09
CA ALA A 91 -6.41 -8.30 -7.29
C ALA A 91 -4.90 -8.56 -7.20
N ASP A 92 -4.42 -9.45 -8.06
CA ASP A 92 -2.99 -9.60 -8.32
C ASP A 92 -2.43 -8.45 -9.19
N ALA A 93 -1.10 -8.34 -9.25
CA ALA A 93 -0.42 -7.29 -9.99
C ALA A 93 -0.68 -7.37 -11.51
N ALA A 94 -0.76 -8.58 -12.08
CA ALA A 94 -0.98 -8.78 -13.51
C ALA A 94 -2.37 -8.30 -13.93
N PHE A 95 -3.40 -8.58 -13.13
CA PHE A 95 -4.75 -8.06 -13.35
C PHE A 95 -4.77 -6.54 -13.18
N ALA A 96 -4.12 -6.02 -12.14
CA ALA A 96 -4.04 -4.59 -11.90
C ALA A 96 -3.39 -3.83 -13.06
N ASP A 97 -2.30 -4.35 -13.63
CA ASP A 97 -1.64 -3.74 -14.78
C ASP A 97 -2.51 -3.80 -16.04
N THR A 98 -3.18 -4.94 -16.29
CA THR A 98 -4.06 -5.13 -17.44
C THR A 98 -5.26 -4.19 -17.43
N HIS A 99 -5.86 -3.98 -16.24
CA HIS A 99 -7.10 -3.23 -16.09
C HIS A 99 -6.91 -1.85 -15.46
N TRP A 100 -5.67 -1.34 -15.39
CA TRP A 100 -5.36 -0.08 -14.73
C TRP A 100 -6.19 1.11 -15.23
N ASP A 101 -6.32 1.22 -16.53
CA ASP A 101 -7.03 2.31 -17.20
C ASP A 101 -8.49 1.95 -17.58
N SER A 102 -8.95 0.75 -17.23
CA SER A 102 -10.34 0.36 -17.44
C SER A 102 -11.28 1.18 -16.53
N PRO A 103 -12.56 1.36 -16.92
CA PRO A 103 -13.58 1.94 -16.04
C PRO A 103 -13.71 1.17 -14.72
N ASP A 104 -14.05 1.87 -13.63
CA ASP A 104 -14.19 1.27 -12.29
C ASP A 104 -15.24 0.16 -12.27
N GLU A 105 -16.34 0.34 -13.00
CA GLU A 105 -17.43 -0.63 -13.13
C GLU A 105 -16.93 -1.94 -13.77
N LEU A 106 -16.09 -1.84 -14.80
CA LEU A 106 -15.56 -3.02 -15.49
C LEU A 106 -14.57 -3.78 -14.58
N ARG A 107 -13.53 -3.11 -14.09
CA ARG A 107 -12.51 -3.79 -13.30
C ARG A 107 -13.02 -4.29 -11.95
N GLY A 108 -13.88 -3.50 -11.28
CA GLY A 108 -14.54 -3.93 -10.05
C GLY A 108 -15.53 -5.07 -10.28
N GLY A 109 -16.31 -5.04 -11.38
CA GLY A 109 -17.21 -6.10 -11.76
C GLY A 109 -16.50 -7.43 -12.02
N LEU A 110 -15.40 -7.42 -12.76
CA LEU A 110 -14.58 -8.62 -13.00
C LEU A 110 -14.00 -9.20 -11.70
N MET A 111 -13.56 -8.35 -10.78
CA MET A 111 -13.07 -8.79 -9.46
C MET A 111 -14.21 -9.40 -8.62
N LEU A 112 -15.40 -8.83 -8.67
CA LEU A 112 -16.58 -9.37 -7.98
C LEU A 112 -17.05 -10.69 -8.57
N GLU A 113 -17.03 -10.84 -9.89
CA GLU A 113 -17.32 -12.10 -10.57
C GLU A 113 -16.36 -13.21 -10.11
N ALA A 114 -15.07 -12.90 -10.05
CA ALA A 114 -14.06 -13.83 -9.54
C ALA A 114 -14.21 -14.13 -8.04
N ALA A 115 -14.75 -13.20 -7.25
CA ALA A 115 -14.99 -13.38 -5.82
C ALA A 115 -16.30 -14.13 -5.51
N ALA A 116 -17.26 -14.18 -6.42
CA ALA A 116 -18.58 -14.76 -6.21
C ALA A 116 -18.56 -16.19 -5.61
N PRO A 117 -17.68 -17.11 -6.02
CA PRO A 117 -17.62 -18.45 -5.43
C PRO A 117 -17.28 -18.50 -3.93
N TYR A 118 -16.71 -17.43 -3.38
CA TYR A 118 -16.30 -17.32 -1.99
C TYR A 118 -17.34 -16.61 -1.10
N LEU A 119 -18.38 -16.03 -1.70
CA LEU A 119 -19.38 -15.21 -1.01
C LEU A 119 -20.71 -15.94 -0.92
N LYS A 120 -21.45 -15.70 0.18
CA LYS A 120 -22.81 -16.21 0.39
C LYS A 120 -23.88 -15.13 0.30
N ALA A 121 -23.49 -13.90 -0.03
CA ALA A 121 -24.37 -12.73 -0.09
C ALA A 121 -24.21 -12.02 -1.43
N GLU A 122 -25.23 -11.28 -1.83
CA GLU A 122 -25.23 -10.47 -3.04
C GLU A 122 -24.61 -9.09 -2.79
N VAL A 123 -23.95 -8.56 -3.83
CA VAL A 123 -23.37 -7.21 -3.78
C VAL A 123 -24.45 -6.18 -4.08
N LYS A 124 -24.63 -5.22 -3.17
CA LYS A 124 -25.54 -4.07 -3.35
C LYS A 124 -24.88 -2.92 -4.10
N GLU A 125 -23.68 -2.60 -3.72
CA GLU A 125 -22.89 -1.53 -4.33
C GLU A 125 -21.40 -1.81 -4.17
N PHE A 126 -20.59 -1.22 -5.04
CA PHE A 126 -19.15 -1.33 -4.95
C PHE A 126 -18.43 -0.10 -5.49
N LYS A 127 -17.17 0.03 -5.12
CA LYS A 127 -16.18 0.95 -5.71
C LYS A 127 -14.88 0.21 -5.93
N CYS A 128 -14.20 0.52 -7.03
CA CYS A 128 -12.86 0.00 -7.29
C CYS A 128 -11.82 1.11 -7.11
N HIS A 129 -10.86 0.89 -6.23
CA HIS A 129 -9.80 1.83 -5.93
C HIS A 129 -8.48 1.40 -6.57
N ARG A 130 -7.72 2.35 -7.12
CA ARG A 130 -6.38 2.16 -7.68
C ARG A 130 -5.31 2.57 -6.67
N TRP A 131 -4.42 1.65 -6.36
CA TRP A 131 -3.23 1.90 -5.57
C TRP A 131 -2.01 1.92 -6.49
N GLY A 132 -1.41 3.09 -6.72
CA GLY A 132 -0.23 3.24 -7.58
C GLY A 132 1.05 2.64 -7.00
N PHE A 133 1.07 2.45 -5.67
CA PHE A 133 2.24 1.98 -4.92
C PHE A 133 1.76 1.01 -3.83
N THR A 134 1.79 -0.30 -4.12
CA THR A 134 1.35 -1.33 -3.16
C THR A 134 2.51 -2.09 -2.55
N THR A 135 3.39 -2.61 -3.39
CA THR A 135 4.49 -3.48 -2.96
C THR A 135 5.77 -3.04 -3.65
N PRO A 136 6.80 -2.63 -2.92
CA PRO A 136 8.11 -2.36 -3.53
C PRO A 136 8.70 -3.65 -4.10
N ILE A 137 9.10 -3.62 -5.38
CA ILE A 137 9.64 -4.78 -6.11
C ILE A 137 11.12 -4.94 -5.81
N ASN A 138 11.84 -3.84 -5.75
CA ASN A 138 13.28 -3.75 -5.52
C ASN A 138 13.58 -2.70 -4.45
N PRO A 139 13.29 -3.00 -3.17
CA PRO A 139 13.45 -2.04 -2.08
C PRO A 139 14.92 -1.59 -1.95
N TRP A 140 15.10 -0.41 -1.38
CA TRP A 140 16.41 0.10 -1.01
C TRP A 140 17.10 -0.88 -0.04
N PRO A 141 18.41 -1.12 -0.20
CA PRO A 141 19.10 -2.18 0.56
C PRO A 141 19.25 -1.87 2.06
N ASP A 142 19.33 -0.60 2.44
CA ASP A 142 19.45 -0.20 3.83
C ASP A 142 18.07 0.01 4.48
N PRO A 143 17.95 -0.08 5.82
CA PRO A 143 16.67 0.06 6.52
C PRO A 143 16.06 1.46 6.44
N TYR A 144 16.84 2.47 6.09
CA TYR A 144 16.41 3.86 5.86
C TYR A 144 17.43 4.57 4.97
N PHE A 145 17.07 5.75 4.45
CA PHE A 145 18.01 6.71 3.86
C PHE A 145 18.07 7.96 4.76
N HIS A 146 19.28 8.43 5.09
CA HIS A 146 19.48 9.61 5.92
C HIS A 146 20.44 10.62 5.29
N ASN A 147 20.01 11.87 5.20
CA ASN A 147 20.86 13.00 4.82
C ASN A 147 21.07 13.91 6.05
N PRO A 148 22.26 13.83 6.71
CA PRO A 148 22.51 14.60 7.92
C PRO A 148 22.59 16.12 7.67
N GLY A 149 23.04 16.55 6.48
CA GLY A 149 23.13 17.96 6.12
C GLY A 149 21.79 18.67 6.03
N LEU A 150 20.74 17.93 5.60
CA LEU A 150 19.37 18.44 5.52
C LEU A 150 18.51 17.97 6.70
N LYS A 151 19.05 17.15 7.59
CA LYS A 151 18.29 16.51 8.67
C LYS A 151 17.01 15.83 8.15
N LEU A 152 17.16 15.13 7.01
CA LEU A 152 16.12 14.44 6.28
C LEU A 152 16.32 12.93 6.39
N THR A 153 15.28 12.21 6.75
CA THR A 153 15.25 10.76 6.77
C THR A 153 14.08 10.25 5.93
N LEU A 154 14.33 9.24 5.10
CA LEU A 154 13.31 8.49 4.37
C LEU A 154 13.27 7.10 4.97
N ALA A 155 12.08 6.62 5.32
CA ALA A 155 11.85 5.31 5.93
C ALA A 155 10.50 4.73 5.46
N GLY A 156 10.26 3.46 5.72
CA GLY A 156 9.01 2.80 5.35
C GLY A 156 9.23 1.49 4.58
N ASP A 157 8.21 1.04 3.87
CA ASP A 157 8.19 -0.24 3.16
C ASP A 157 9.25 -0.37 2.05
N SER A 158 9.67 0.75 1.47
CA SER A 158 10.76 0.79 0.49
C SER A 158 12.13 0.43 1.07
N PHE A 159 12.30 0.45 2.39
CA PHE A 159 13.58 0.35 3.08
C PHE A 159 13.69 -0.90 3.97
N GLY A 160 12.63 -1.25 4.67
CA GLY A 160 12.63 -2.37 5.62
C GLY A 160 12.07 -3.68 5.05
N GLY A 161 11.63 -3.65 3.80
CA GLY A 161 10.95 -4.77 3.13
C GLY A 161 9.46 -4.55 2.96
N ALA A 162 8.91 -5.21 1.95
CA ALA A 162 7.55 -5.04 1.42
C ALA A 162 6.44 -5.60 2.33
N ARG A 163 6.48 -5.32 3.63
CA ARG A 163 5.50 -5.77 4.63
C ARG A 163 5.32 -4.71 5.70
N VAL A 164 4.19 -4.78 6.42
CA VAL A 164 3.91 -3.90 7.57
C VAL A 164 5.03 -3.97 8.62
N GLU A 165 5.51 -5.19 8.93
CA GLU A 165 6.63 -5.41 9.84
C GLU A 165 7.90 -4.72 9.35
N GLY A 166 8.27 -4.88 8.06
CA GLY A 166 9.44 -4.24 7.47
C GLY A 166 9.36 -2.72 7.54
N ALA A 167 8.20 -2.14 7.24
CA ALA A 167 7.99 -0.71 7.36
C ALA A 167 8.14 -0.20 8.81
N ALA A 168 7.64 -0.97 9.79
CA ALA A 168 7.79 -0.64 11.21
C ALA A 168 9.26 -0.71 11.67
N LEU A 169 9.99 -1.77 11.28
CA LEU A 169 11.42 -1.92 11.57
C LEU A 169 12.24 -0.79 10.95
N SER A 170 11.95 -0.43 9.70
CA SER A 170 12.56 0.74 9.04
C SER A 170 12.38 2.02 9.86
N GLY A 171 11.19 2.25 10.42
CA GLY A 171 10.91 3.39 11.28
C GLY A 171 11.71 3.38 12.57
N ILE A 172 11.85 2.22 13.22
CA ILE A 172 12.63 2.04 14.46
C ILE A 172 14.11 2.31 14.21
N GLU A 173 14.68 1.75 13.15
CA GLU A 173 16.07 1.99 12.78
C GLU A 173 16.36 3.46 12.43
N ALA A 174 15.41 4.09 11.74
CA ALA A 174 15.48 5.52 11.42
C ALA A 174 15.44 6.40 12.69
N GLU A 175 14.62 6.06 13.69
CA GLU A 175 14.57 6.74 14.98
C GLU A 175 15.93 6.67 15.70
N GLY A 176 16.50 5.46 15.82
CA GLY A 176 17.82 5.27 16.44
C GLY A 176 18.86 6.20 15.82
N ARG A 177 18.91 6.28 14.49
CA ARG A 177 19.82 7.17 13.77
C ARG A 177 19.61 8.66 14.06
N ILE A 178 18.35 9.08 14.20
CA ILE A 178 18.00 10.47 14.49
C ILE A 178 18.43 10.86 15.90
N LEU A 179 18.23 9.98 16.88
CA LEU A 179 18.60 10.22 18.27
C LEU A 179 20.11 10.27 18.50
N GLU A 180 20.90 9.50 17.77
CA GLU A 180 22.37 9.57 17.80
C GLU A 180 22.93 10.90 17.27
N GLY A 181 22.20 11.58 16.40
CA GLY A 181 22.60 12.84 15.76
C GLY A 181 21.98 14.09 16.41
N ALA A 182 21.18 13.93 17.46
CA ALA A 182 20.50 15.02 18.18
C ALA A 182 21.35 15.51 19.35
#